data_03def490bb2fbc50036b5a0300c74344
#
_entry.id   03def490bb2fbc50036b5a0300c74344
#
_cell.length_a   1.000
_cell.length_b   1.000
_cell.length_c   1.000
_cell.angle_alpha   90.00
_cell.angle_beta   90.00
_cell.angle_gamma   90.00
#
_symmetry.space_group_name_H-M   'P 1'
#
loop_
_entity.id
_entity.type
_entity.pdbx_description
1 polymer ?
#
loop_
_entity_poly.entity_id
_entity_poly.type
_entity_poly.pdbx_seq_one_letter_code
_entity_poly.pdbx_strand_id
1 'polypeptide(L)' 'GRKEVEKKKQLEIARNMKAKGFAAEDISELTGLPVKEIKEL' A
#
# COMPACT_ATOMS: atom_id res chain seq x y z
N GLY A 1 17.36 5.87 -3.21
CA GLY A 1 16.93 6.60 -4.38
C GLY A 1 15.48 7.05 -4.29
N ARG A 2 15.03 7.79 -5.29
CA ARG A 2 13.66 8.31 -5.32
C ARG A 2 12.60 7.21 -5.32
N LYS A 3 12.90 6.09 -5.97
CA LYS A 3 11.96 4.97 -6.04
C LYS A 3 11.69 4.37 -4.67
N GLU A 4 12.72 4.32 -3.84
CA GLU A 4 12.56 3.79 -2.49
C GLU A 4 11.74 4.72 -1.61
N VAL A 5 11.92 6.02 -1.75
CA VAL A 5 11.15 7.00 -0.99
C VAL A 5 9.68 6.97 -1.38
N GLU A 6 9.40 6.91 -2.67
CA GLU A 6 8.03 6.85 -3.16
C GLU A 6 7.35 5.56 -2.73
N LYS A 7 8.04 4.45 -2.82
CA LYS A 7 7.52 3.17 -2.38
C LYS A 7 7.23 3.18 -0.88
N LYS A 8 8.11 3.78 -0.11
CA LYS A 8 7.93 3.88 1.33
C LYS A 8 6.67 4.68 1.68
N LYS A 9 6.46 5.80 0.98
CA LYS A 9 5.24 6.59 1.16
C LYS A 9 4.00 5.78 0.82
N GLN A 10 4.03 5.07 -0.29
CA GLN A 10 2.91 4.24 -0.71
C GLN A 10 2.62 3.13 0.29
N LEU A 11 3.67 2.54 0.86
CA LEU A 11 3.49 1.52 1.88
C LEU A 11 2.82 2.08 3.13
N GLU A 12 3.21 3.29 3.54
CA GLU A 12 2.58 3.93 4.69
C GLU A 12 1.11 4.22 4.43
N ILE A 13 0.80 4.73 3.25
CA ILE A 13 -0.59 5.00 2.87
C ILE A 13 -1.38 3.70 2.86
N ALA A 14 -0.82 2.64 2.27
CA ALA A 14 -1.48 1.35 2.22
C ALA A 14 -1.74 0.79 3.62
N ARG A 15 -0.78 0.93 4.52
CA ARG A 15 -0.95 0.48 5.91
C ARG A 15 -2.06 1.24 6.61
N ASN A 16 -2.11 2.55 6.40
CA ASN A 16 -3.17 3.37 6.98
C ASN A 16 -4.54 2.95 6.46
N MET A 17 -4.63 2.73 5.16
CA MET A 17 -5.89 2.29 4.55
C MET A 17 -6.30 0.91 5.07
N LYS A 18 -5.34 0.01 5.21
CA LYS A 18 -5.61 -1.31 5.76
C LYS A 18 -6.14 -1.22 7.19
N ALA A 19 -5.54 -0.35 7.99
CA ALA A 19 -5.99 -0.14 9.36
C ALA A 19 -7.41 0.43 9.43
N LYS A 20 -7.81 1.18 8.40
CA LYS A 20 -9.16 1.74 8.31
C LYS A 20 -10.19 0.74 7.80
N GLY A 21 -9.76 -0.43 7.40
CA GLY A 21 -10.66 -1.48 6.95
C GLY A 21 -10.83 -1.59 5.44
N PHE A 22 -10.00 -0.93 4.66
CA PHE A 22 -10.05 -1.07 3.21
C PHE A 22 -9.60 -2.47 2.78
N ALA A 23 -10.23 -2.99 1.74
CA ALA A 23 -9.82 -4.27 1.19
C ALA A 23 -8.46 -4.16 0.51
N ALA A 24 -7.67 -5.25 0.57
CA ALA A 24 -6.35 -5.24 -0.07
C ALA A 24 -6.44 -4.94 -1.56
N GLU A 25 -7.49 -5.42 -2.21
CA GLU A 25 -7.71 -5.17 -3.64
C GLU A 25 -7.91 -3.68 -3.92
N ASP A 26 -8.70 -3.02 -3.09
CA ASP A 26 -8.94 -1.59 -3.22
C ASP A 26 -7.65 -0.80 -2.98
N ILE A 27 -6.91 -1.17 -1.95
CA ILE A 27 -5.63 -0.53 -1.64
C ILE A 27 -4.65 -0.70 -2.79
N SER A 28 -4.60 -1.90 -3.36
CA SER A 28 -3.74 -2.19 -4.51
C SER A 28 -4.07 -1.27 -5.69
N GLU A 29 -5.34 -1.09 -5.96
CA GLU A 29 -5.79 -0.26 -7.06
C GLU A 29 -5.45 1.22 -6.83
N LEU A 30 -5.62 1.70 -5.62
CA LEU A 30 -5.38 3.10 -5.29
C LEU A 30 -3.91 3.45 -5.16
N THR A 31 -3.09 2.51 -4.67
CA THR A 31 -1.66 2.76 -4.45
C THR A 31 -0.79 2.25 -5.59
N GLY A 32 -1.30 1.34 -6.39
CA GLY A 32 -0.51 0.70 -7.44
C GLY A 32 0.38 -0.42 -6.92
N LEU A 33 0.25 -0.79 -5.66
CA LEU A 33 1.01 -1.88 -5.08
C LEU A 33 0.33 -3.22 -5.34
N PRO A 34 1.10 -4.30 -5.48
CA PRO A 34 0.50 -5.63 -5.64
C PRO A 34 -0.19 -6.06 -4.34
N VAL A 35 -1.30 -6.78 -4.50
CA VAL A 35 -2.07 -7.28 -3.36
C VAL A 35 -1.19 -8.08 -2.41
N LYS A 36 -0.22 -8.82 -2.95
CA LYS A 36 0.71 -9.61 -2.15
C LYS A 36 1.45 -8.74 -1.14
N GLU A 37 1.95 -7.59 -1.57
CA GLU A 37 2.66 -6.68 -0.66
C GLU A 37 1.72 -6.10 0.38
N ILE A 38 0.51 -5.78 -0.02
CA ILE A 38 -0.48 -5.23 0.90
C ILE A 38 -0.83 -6.22 1.99
N LYS A 39 -0.97 -7.48 1.64
CA LYS A 39 -1.26 -8.52 2.62
C LYS A 39 -0.12 -8.72 3.63
N GLU A 40 1.09 -8.39 3.23
CA GLU A 40 2.25 -8.50 4.09
C GLU A 40 2.46 -7.30 5.02
N LEU A 41 1.69 -6.27 4.87
CA LEU A 41 1.79 -5.07 5.70
C LEU A 41 1.29 -5.27 7.12
#